data_2c9e853bb98eeaa285efcf293327d25f
#
_entry.id   2c9e853bb98eeaa285efcf293327d25f
#
_cell.length_a   1.000
_cell.length_b   1.000
_cell.length_c   1.000
_cell.angle_alpha   90.00
_cell.angle_beta   90.00
_cell.angle_gamma   90.00
#
_symmetry.space_group_name_H-M   'P 1'
#
loop_
_entity.id
_entity.type
_entity.pdbx_description
1 polymer ?
#
loop_
_entity_poly.entity_id
_entity_poly.type
_entity_poly.pdbx_seq_one_letter_code
_entity_poly.pdbx_strand_id
1 'polypeptide(L)'
;MGEVGRITKRWTNEEDLFVKNNYGNMTCSEIGEKLMRTKMSVRKRLEFIGLSKSPNKYSYKKDYFKTIDSEHKAYWLGFLSADGCIVDTNKGSKRVQLILKEDDRDHLEKLVKCIDGNMPITLRKQTVNGNVYGSCRLVIHSTEMANDLIKHGVTPRKTFTIKFPDI
;
A
#
# COMPACT_ATOMS: atom_id res chain seq x y z
N MET A 1 36.28 9.97 27.93
CA MET A 1 34.86 10.08 27.54
C MET A 1 34.31 8.68 27.49
N GLY A 2 33.55 8.27 28.52
CA GLY A 2 33.05 6.91 28.66
C GLY A 2 31.85 6.71 27.75
N GLU A 3 31.85 5.64 26.95
CA GLU A 3 30.68 5.14 26.23
C GLU A 3 29.62 4.75 27.27
N VAL A 4 28.52 5.50 27.26
CA VAL A 4 27.31 5.12 28.01
C VAL A 4 26.70 3.92 27.30
N GLY A 5 27.01 2.72 27.79
CA GLY A 5 26.43 1.49 27.32
C GLY A 5 24.91 1.60 27.37
N ARG A 6 24.24 1.49 26.20
CA ARG A 6 22.78 1.41 26.09
C ARG A 6 22.29 0.19 26.86
N ILE A 7 21.80 0.37 28.06
CA ILE A 7 21.12 -0.70 28.80
C ILE A 7 19.84 -1.03 28.02
N THR A 8 19.86 -2.12 27.27
CA THR A 8 18.68 -2.64 26.57
C THR A 8 17.78 -3.33 27.60
N LYS A 9 16.78 -2.62 28.10
CA LYS A 9 15.76 -3.18 29.00
C LYS A 9 15.08 -4.40 28.34
N ARG A 10 15.16 -5.60 28.94
CA ARG A 10 14.48 -6.79 28.45
C ARG A 10 12.96 -6.60 28.47
N TRP A 11 12.27 -7.23 27.52
CA TRP A 11 10.81 -7.24 27.48
C TRP A 11 10.25 -8.20 28.52
N THR A 12 9.22 -7.77 29.23
CA THR A 12 8.51 -8.62 30.21
C THR A 12 7.26 -9.21 29.58
N ASN A 13 6.72 -10.28 30.20
CA ASN A 13 5.47 -10.90 29.74
C ASN A 13 4.26 -9.94 29.84
N GLU A 14 4.28 -9.04 30.82
CA GLU A 14 3.24 -8.02 31.02
C GLU A 14 3.28 -6.97 29.89
N GLU A 15 4.47 -6.51 29.52
CA GLU A 15 4.65 -5.62 28.39
C GLU A 15 4.21 -6.26 27.08
N ASP A 16 4.48 -7.56 26.89
CA ASP A 16 4.05 -8.30 25.72
C ASP A 16 2.52 -8.45 25.66
N LEU A 17 1.90 -8.70 26.79
CA LEU A 17 0.43 -8.78 26.89
C LEU A 17 -0.19 -7.42 26.60
N PHE A 18 0.38 -6.33 27.14
CA PHE A 18 -0.06 -4.97 26.85
C PHE A 18 0.03 -4.65 25.36
N VAL A 19 1.16 -4.99 24.73
CA VAL A 19 1.36 -4.78 23.28
C VAL A 19 0.35 -5.58 22.48
N LYS A 20 0.10 -6.84 22.80
CA LYS A 20 -0.89 -7.70 22.13
C LYS A 20 -2.31 -7.16 22.22
N ASN A 21 -2.73 -6.72 23.40
CA ASN A 21 -4.08 -6.23 23.65
C ASN A 21 -4.37 -4.87 23.00
N ASN A 22 -3.31 -4.06 22.78
CA ASN A 22 -3.45 -2.72 22.22
C ASN A 22 -3.00 -2.62 20.75
N TYR A 23 -2.50 -3.72 20.17
CA TYR A 23 -2.15 -3.80 18.76
C TYR A 23 -3.39 -3.59 17.88
N GLY A 24 -3.33 -2.61 16.98
CA GLY A 24 -4.46 -2.23 16.13
C GLY A 24 -5.31 -1.05 16.67
N ASN A 25 -5.34 -0.84 17.98
CA ASN A 25 -6.07 0.27 18.61
C ASN A 25 -5.16 1.47 18.95
N MET A 26 -3.87 1.22 19.14
CA MET A 26 -2.86 2.24 19.47
C MET A 26 -1.71 2.19 18.47
N THR A 27 -1.10 3.35 18.23
CA THR A 27 0.13 3.43 17.42
C THR A 27 1.34 2.92 18.21
N CYS A 28 2.40 2.51 17.52
CA CYS A 28 3.66 2.13 18.19
C CYS A 28 4.27 3.26 19.02
N SER A 29 3.97 4.53 18.75
CA SER A 29 4.40 5.66 19.56
C SER A 29 3.64 5.71 20.89
N GLU A 30 2.31 5.64 20.84
CA GLU A 30 1.45 5.64 22.04
C GLU A 30 1.72 4.44 22.96
N ILE A 31 1.91 3.24 22.37
CA ILE A 31 2.34 2.06 23.13
C ILE A 31 3.72 2.30 23.76
N GLY A 32 4.63 2.91 23.01
CA GLY A 32 5.97 3.23 23.48
C GLY A 32 5.95 4.19 24.66
N GLU A 33 5.15 5.25 24.59
CA GLU A 33 4.96 6.21 25.70
C GLU A 33 4.44 5.52 26.96
N LYS A 34 3.43 4.65 26.85
CA LYS A 34 2.87 3.88 27.97
C LYS A 34 3.88 2.94 28.63
N LEU A 35 4.76 2.32 27.83
CA LEU A 35 5.74 1.35 28.31
C LEU A 35 7.13 1.95 28.55
N MET A 36 7.30 3.27 28.39
CA MET A 36 8.59 3.98 28.46
C MET A 36 9.63 3.35 27.51
N ARG A 37 9.18 3.03 26.29
CA ARG A 37 9.98 2.43 25.21
C ARG A 37 9.94 3.28 23.95
N THR A 38 10.97 3.18 23.12
CA THR A 38 10.96 3.88 21.83
C THR A 38 9.99 3.21 20.87
N LYS A 39 9.39 3.99 19.96
CA LYS A 39 8.57 3.50 18.84
C LYS A 39 9.25 2.34 18.09
N MET A 40 10.57 2.44 17.87
CA MET A 40 11.34 1.41 17.17
C MET A 40 11.46 0.12 18.00
N SER A 41 11.59 0.21 19.31
CA SER A 41 11.62 -0.95 20.21
C SER A 41 10.28 -1.69 20.16
N VAL A 42 9.16 -0.95 20.23
CA VAL A 42 7.79 -1.55 20.10
C VAL A 42 7.61 -2.23 18.74
N ARG A 43 8.01 -1.57 17.67
CA ARG A 43 7.91 -2.15 16.31
C ARG A 43 8.70 -3.46 16.17
N LYS A 44 9.93 -3.50 16.67
CA LYS A 44 10.74 -4.74 16.67
C LYS A 44 10.12 -5.82 17.55
N ARG A 45 9.52 -5.44 18.69
CA ARG A 45 8.84 -6.41 19.55
C ARG A 45 7.61 -7.00 18.89
N LEU A 46 6.76 -6.18 18.25
CA LEU A 46 5.64 -6.65 17.44
C LEU A 46 6.08 -7.66 16.36
N GLU A 47 7.20 -7.38 15.70
CA GLU A 47 7.80 -8.29 14.73
C GLU A 47 8.22 -9.61 15.38
N PHE A 48 8.88 -9.57 16.52
CA PHE A 48 9.33 -10.74 17.27
C PHE A 48 8.16 -11.64 17.74
N ILE A 49 7.06 -11.04 18.21
CA ILE A 49 5.86 -11.78 18.66
C ILE A 49 4.89 -12.12 17.52
N GLY A 50 5.28 -11.94 16.26
CA GLY A 50 4.48 -12.29 15.08
C GLY A 50 3.32 -11.34 14.75
N LEU A 51 3.23 -10.18 15.41
CA LEU A 51 2.23 -9.14 15.20
C LEU A 51 2.73 -7.97 14.35
N SER A 52 3.82 -8.16 13.62
CA SER A 52 4.54 -7.09 12.93
C SER A 52 3.86 -6.52 11.68
N LYS A 53 2.76 -7.07 11.27
CA LYS A 53 1.95 -6.42 10.24
C LYS A 53 1.21 -5.27 10.90
N SER A 54 1.74 -4.06 10.78
CA SER A 54 0.90 -2.86 10.85
C SER A 54 -0.36 -3.19 10.06
N PRO A 55 -1.58 -3.15 10.65
CA PRO A 55 -2.79 -3.38 9.88
C PRO A 55 -2.66 -2.49 8.66
N ASN A 56 -2.84 -3.06 7.46
CA ASN A 56 -2.82 -2.26 6.26
C ASN A 56 -3.73 -1.07 6.54
N LYS A 57 -3.19 0.14 6.52
CA LYS A 57 -3.96 1.37 6.79
C LYS A 57 -5.25 1.42 5.97
N TYR A 58 -5.28 0.65 4.90
CA TYR A 58 -6.36 0.54 3.96
C TYR A 58 -6.72 -0.92 3.72
N SER A 59 -8.02 -1.21 3.70
CA SER A 59 -8.58 -2.52 3.32
C SER A 59 -8.94 -2.50 1.83
N TYR A 60 -8.85 -3.64 1.17
CA TYR A 60 -9.30 -3.87 -0.21
C TYR A 60 -9.20 -5.36 -0.53
N LYS A 61 -9.91 -5.82 -1.56
CA LYS A 61 -9.81 -7.18 -2.10
C LYS A 61 -8.49 -7.34 -2.84
N LYS A 62 -7.51 -8.03 -2.22
CA LYS A 62 -6.17 -8.23 -2.79
C LYS A 62 -6.17 -9.14 -4.01
N ASP A 63 -7.08 -10.11 -4.02
CA ASP A 63 -7.26 -11.14 -5.02
C ASP A 63 -8.27 -10.76 -6.14
N TYR A 64 -8.67 -9.48 -6.20
CA TYR A 64 -9.67 -9.00 -7.16
C TYR A 64 -9.33 -9.36 -8.61
N PHE A 65 -8.06 -9.28 -8.99
CA PHE A 65 -7.55 -9.61 -10.33
C PHE A 65 -6.97 -11.01 -10.45
N LYS A 66 -7.18 -11.90 -9.46
CA LYS A 66 -6.70 -13.28 -9.52
C LYS A 66 -7.33 -14.04 -10.68
N THR A 67 -8.62 -13.82 -10.92
CA THR A 67 -9.41 -14.34 -12.04
C THR A 67 -10.20 -13.22 -12.70
N ILE A 68 -10.29 -13.22 -14.03
CA ILE A 68 -11.09 -12.26 -14.78
C ILE A 68 -12.39 -12.97 -15.20
N ASP A 69 -13.34 -13.00 -14.29
CA ASP A 69 -14.59 -13.75 -14.35
C ASP A 69 -15.84 -12.86 -14.56
N SER A 70 -15.65 -11.55 -14.79
CA SER A 70 -16.74 -10.61 -15.03
C SER A 70 -16.30 -9.47 -15.95
N GLU A 71 -17.28 -8.86 -16.63
CA GLU A 71 -17.07 -7.69 -17.48
C GLU A 71 -16.42 -6.53 -16.74
N HIS A 72 -16.80 -6.30 -15.48
CA HIS A 72 -16.18 -5.27 -14.64
C HIS A 72 -14.68 -5.52 -14.41
N LYS A 73 -14.29 -6.77 -14.15
CA LYS A 73 -12.88 -7.11 -14.00
C LYS A 73 -12.11 -6.97 -15.29
N ALA A 74 -12.69 -7.42 -16.41
CA ALA A 74 -12.10 -7.26 -17.75
C ALA A 74 -11.93 -5.77 -18.10
N TYR A 75 -12.95 -4.95 -17.83
CA TYR A 75 -12.87 -3.49 -18.00
C TYR A 75 -11.71 -2.86 -17.22
N TRP A 76 -11.62 -3.17 -15.92
CA TRP A 76 -10.56 -2.61 -15.09
C TRP A 76 -9.17 -3.15 -15.43
N LEU A 77 -9.07 -4.40 -15.89
CA LEU A 77 -7.83 -4.96 -16.42
C LEU A 77 -7.37 -4.18 -17.66
N GLY A 78 -8.27 -3.95 -18.62
CA GLY A 78 -8.00 -3.15 -19.82
C GLY A 78 -7.57 -1.72 -19.47
N PHE A 79 -8.28 -1.07 -18.54
CA PHE A 79 -7.96 0.27 -18.09
C PHE A 79 -6.57 0.34 -17.39
N LEU A 80 -6.26 -0.62 -16.52
CA LEU A 80 -4.94 -0.73 -15.89
C LEU A 80 -3.84 -1.06 -16.90
N SER A 81 -4.18 -1.78 -17.96
CA SER A 81 -3.24 -2.05 -19.06
C SER A 81 -2.93 -0.79 -19.86
N ALA A 82 -3.88 0.14 -20.03
CA ALA A 82 -3.67 1.42 -20.70
C ALA A 82 -2.96 2.44 -19.78
N ASP A 83 -3.56 2.81 -18.67
CA ASP A 83 -3.17 3.95 -17.84
C ASP A 83 -2.52 3.58 -16.49
N GLY A 84 -2.60 2.30 -16.09
CA GLY A 84 -1.99 1.84 -14.86
C GLY A 84 -0.47 1.72 -14.95
N CYS A 85 0.20 1.75 -13.83
CA CYS A 85 1.63 1.52 -13.71
C CYS A 85 1.93 0.58 -12.54
N ILE A 86 2.67 -0.48 -12.79
CA ILE A 86 3.22 -1.33 -11.74
C ILE A 86 4.63 -0.83 -11.41
N VAL A 87 4.84 -0.49 -10.15
CA VAL A 87 6.12 0.01 -9.65
C VAL A 87 6.72 -1.01 -8.70
N ASP A 88 7.90 -1.52 -9.05
CA ASP A 88 8.73 -2.30 -8.16
C ASP A 88 9.42 -1.36 -7.15
N THR A 89 9.38 -1.73 -5.88
CA THR A 89 10.14 -1.03 -4.85
C THR A 89 11.48 -1.72 -4.63
N ASN A 90 12.51 -0.97 -4.20
CA ASN A 90 13.86 -1.51 -3.94
C ASN A 90 13.91 -2.61 -2.86
N LYS A 91 12.76 -2.92 -2.22
CA LYS A 91 12.63 -3.94 -1.17
C LYS A 91 11.83 -5.17 -1.62
N GLY A 92 11.64 -5.37 -2.93
CA GLY A 92 10.92 -6.52 -3.48
C GLY A 92 9.40 -6.46 -3.34
N SER A 93 8.84 -5.36 -2.82
CA SER A 93 7.41 -5.13 -2.81
C SER A 93 6.96 -4.39 -4.07
N LYS A 94 5.71 -4.60 -4.49
CA LYS A 94 5.13 -3.96 -5.66
C LYS A 94 3.93 -3.10 -5.26
N ARG A 95 3.65 -2.08 -6.07
CA ARG A 95 2.44 -1.27 -5.96
C ARG A 95 1.84 -1.02 -7.35
N VAL A 96 0.53 -0.94 -7.38
CA VAL A 96 -0.23 -0.50 -8.57
C VAL A 96 -0.53 0.98 -8.40
N GLN A 97 -0.29 1.76 -9.44
CA GLN A 97 -0.48 3.20 -9.43
C GLN A 97 -1.25 3.64 -10.66
N LEU A 98 -2.21 4.53 -10.45
CA LEU A 98 -2.96 5.24 -11.48
C LEU A 98 -2.82 6.74 -11.25
N ILE A 99 -2.59 7.49 -12.33
CA ILE A 99 -2.57 8.96 -12.31
C ILE A 99 -3.43 9.42 -13.48
N LEU A 100 -4.48 10.16 -13.18
CA LEU A 100 -5.41 10.73 -14.15
C LEU A 100 -5.49 12.25 -13.98
N LYS A 101 -6.20 12.92 -14.89
CA LYS A 101 -6.60 14.32 -14.70
C LYS A 101 -7.48 14.44 -13.46
N GLU A 102 -7.48 15.60 -12.82
CA GLU A 102 -8.28 15.86 -11.63
C GLU A 102 -9.79 15.64 -11.89
N ASP A 103 -10.25 15.99 -13.08
CA ASP A 103 -11.66 15.83 -13.51
C ASP A 103 -12.08 14.34 -13.58
N ASP A 104 -11.15 13.43 -13.78
CA ASP A 104 -11.39 11.97 -13.87
C ASP A 104 -11.34 11.27 -12.50
N ARG A 105 -11.36 12.03 -11.41
CA ARG A 105 -11.30 11.48 -10.05
C ARG A 105 -12.38 10.44 -9.78
N ASP A 106 -13.61 10.69 -10.24
CA ASP A 106 -14.74 9.79 -10.05
C ASP A 106 -14.48 8.40 -10.62
N HIS A 107 -13.66 8.33 -11.68
CA HIS A 107 -13.28 7.07 -12.28
C HIS A 107 -12.39 6.24 -11.33
N LEU A 108 -11.43 6.87 -10.65
CA LEU A 108 -10.64 6.18 -9.63
C LEU A 108 -11.48 5.77 -8.42
N GLU A 109 -12.49 6.57 -8.04
CA GLU A 109 -13.41 6.22 -6.95
C GLU A 109 -14.23 4.96 -7.28
N LYS A 110 -14.65 4.79 -8.55
CA LYS A 110 -15.31 3.57 -9.01
C LYS A 110 -14.40 2.35 -8.86
N LEU A 111 -13.12 2.44 -9.24
CA LEU A 111 -12.16 1.35 -9.04
C LEU A 111 -12.03 1.01 -7.56
N VAL A 112 -11.86 2.01 -6.69
CA VAL A 112 -11.76 1.81 -5.23
C VAL A 112 -12.99 1.07 -4.71
N LYS A 113 -14.20 1.42 -5.15
CA LYS A 113 -15.44 0.72 -4.79
C LYS A 113 -15.46 -0.72 -5.30
N CYS A 114 -15.05 -0.96 -6.56
CA CYS A 114 -15.04 -2.31 -7.15
C CYS A 114 -14.14 -3.28 -6.39
N ILE A 115 -13.03 -2.81 -5.86
CA ILE A 115 -12.11 -3.63 -5.04
C ILE A 115 -12.44 -3.61 -3.55
N ASP A 116 -13.63 -3.13 -3.15
CA ASP A 116 -14.02 -2.91 -1.74
C ASP A 116 -12.94 -2.17 -0.95
N GLY A 117 -12.37 -1.14 -1.56
CA GLY A 117 -11.24 -0.40 -1.03
C GLY A 117 -11.65 0.85 -0.23
N ASN A 118 -10.76 1.29 0.66
CA ASN A 118 -10.88 2.56 1.38
C ASN A 118 -9.63 3.45 1.23
N MET A 119 -8.84 3.21 0.16
CA MET A 119 -7.66 4.02 -0.11
C MET A 119 -8.04 5.43 -0.54
N PRO A 120 -7.32 6.47 -0.07
CA PRO A 120 -7.55 7.83 -0.51
C PRO A 120 -7.02 8.06 -1.93
N ILE A 121 -7.76 8.87 -2.68
CA ILE A 121 -7.28 9.46 -3.93
C ILE A 121 -6.64 10.79 -3.58
N THR A 122 -5.35 10.94 -3.89
CA THR A 122 -4.59 12.16 -3.61
C THR A 122 -4.60 13.09 -4.80
N LEU A 123 -4.94 14.35 -4.58
CA LEU A 123 -4.87 15.41 -5.58
C LEU A 123 -3.46 16.02 -5.61
N ARG A 124 -2.99 16.37 -6.78
CA ARG A 124 -1.72 17.07 -7.00
C ARG A 124 -1.92 18.14 -8.04
N LYS A 125 -1.30 19.29 -7.82
CA LYS A 125 -1.20 20.37 -8.81
C LYS A 125 0.25 20.50 -9.24
N GLN A 126 0.46 20.64 -10.55
CA GLN A 126 1.75 20.85 -11.14
C GLN A 126 1.69 22.04 -12.09
N THR A 127 2.67 22.93 -12.00
CA THR A 127 2.78 24.07 -12.91
C THR A 127 3.78 23.73 -14.01
N VAL A 128 3.33 23.80 -15.26
CA VAL A 128 4.18 23.59 -16.45
C VAL A 128 3.99 24.76 -17.38
N ASN A 129 5.05 25.47 -17.74
CA ASN A 129 5.02 26.65 -18.60
C ASN A 129 3.98 27.72 -18.16
N GLY A 130 3.87 27.95 -16.85
CA GLY A 130 2.93 28.94 -16.28
C GLY A 130 1.49 28.46 -16.14
N ASN A 131 1.12 27.32 -16.72
CA ASN A 131 -0.20 26.72 -16.59
C ASN A 131 -0.27 25.72 -15.43
N VAL A 132 -1.33 25.74 -14.66
CA VAL A 132 -1.57 24.81 -13.53
C VAL A 132 -2.40 23.62 -14.02
N TYR A 133 -1.85 22.43 -13.87
CA TYR A 133 -2.52 21.16 -14.19
C TYR A 133 -2.84 20.41 -12.92
N GLY A 134 -4.11 20.03 -12.74
CA GLY A 134 -4.57 19.15 -11.68
C GLY A 134 -4.47 17.68 -12.09
N SER A 135 -4.05 16.84 -11.17
CA SER A 135 -4.06 15.38 -11.34
C SER A 135 -4.55 14.69 -10.06
N CYS A 136 -5.21 13.56 -10.23
CA CYS A 136 -5.61 12.67 -9.15
C CYS A 136 -4.81 11.37 -9.23
N ARG A 137 -4.44 10.84 -8.08
CA ARG A 137 -3.58 9.67 -7.96
C ARG A 137 -4.14 8.65 -6.98
N LEU A 138 -4.25 7.40 -7.43
CA LEU A 138 -4.53 6.23 -6.62
C LEU A 138 -3.26 5.37 -6.52
N VAL A 139 -2.94 4.88 -5.31
CA VAL A 139 -1.83 3.96 -5.07
C VAL A 139 -2.32 2.79 -4.23
N ILE A 140 -2.17 1.57 -4.76
CA ILE A 140 -2.51 0.33 -4.09
C ILE A 140 -1.21 -0.43 -3.78
N HIS A 141 -0.83 -0.49 -2.51
CA HIS A 141 0.34 -1.21 -2.06
C HIS A 141 0.03 -2.71 -1.91
N SER A 142 0.09 -3.45 -3.01
CA SER A 142 -0.18 -4.90 -3.03
C SER A 142 0.75 -5.60 -4.01
N THR A 143 1.67 -6.39 -3.48
CA THR A 143 2.50 -7.27 -4.31
C THR A 143 1.67 -8.39 -4.95
N GLU A 144 0.66 -8.91 -4.23
CA GLU A 144 -0.26 -9.94 -4.72
C GLU A 144 -1.05 -9.45 -5.93
N MET A 145 -1.80 -8.35 -5.79
CA MET A 145 -2.57 -7.76 -6.89
C MET A 145 -1.68 -7.38 -8.08
N ALA A 146 -0.49 -6.82 -7.82
CA ALA A 146 0.46 -6.48 -8.87
C ALA A 146 0.94 -7.72 -9.64
N ASN A 147 1.20 -8.83 -8.94
CA ASN A 147 1.61 -10.09 -9.57
C ASN A 147 0.46 -10.71 -10.39
N ASP A 148 -0.78 -10.62 -9.92
CA ASP A 148 -1.94 -11.10 -10.69
C ASP A 148 -2.14 -10.26 -11.96
N LEU A 149 -2.02 -8.94 -11.89
CA LEU A 149 -2.03 -8.08 -13.07
C LEU A 149 -0.89 -8.40 -14.06
N ILE A 150 0.30 -8.72 -13.54
CA ILE A 150 1.44 -9.15 -14.40
C ILE A 150 1.11 -10.45 -15.13
N LYS A 151 0.48 -11.43 -14.49
CA LYS A 151 0.03 -12.68 -15.14
C LYS A 151 -0.95 -12.41 -16.28
N HIS A 152 -1.77 -11.38 -16.16
CA HIS A 152 -2.70 -10.94 -17.20
C HIS A 152 -2.08 -9.94 -18.20
N GLY A 153 -0.75 -9.81 -18.25
CA GLY A 153 -0.06 -9.02 -19.27
C GLY A 153 0.20 -7.55 -18.92
N VAL A 154 -0.20 -7.07 -17.74
CA VAL A 154 0.12 -5.71 -17.28
C VAL A 154 1.55 -5.68 -16.75
N THR A 155 2.52 -5.35 -17.60
CA THR A 155 3.95 -5.38 -17.23
C THR A 155 4.44 -4.07 -16.63
N PRO A 156 5.42 -4.09 -15.70
CA PRO A 156 6.16 -2.90 -15.30
C PRO A 156 6.87 -2.28 -16.51
N ARG A 157 6.94 -0.93 -16.56
CA ARG A 157 7.59 -0.21 -17.68
C ARG A 157 7.03 -0.53 -19.06
N LYS A 158 5.72 -0.71 -19.15
CA LYS A 158 4.97 -1.23 -20.30
C LYS A 158 5.12 -0.47 -21.63
N THR A 159 5.64 0.73 -21.66
CA THR A 159 5.75 1.58 -22.86
C THR A 159 6.33 0.87 -24.10
N PHE A 160 7.19 -0.14 -23.88
CA PHE A 160 7.82 -0.91 -24.95
C PHE A 160 7.49 -2.41 -24.93
N THR A 161 6.76 -2.90 -23.92
CA THR A 161 6.60 -4.35 -23.67
C THR A 161 5.17 -4.80 -23.56
N ILE A 162 4.20 -3.89 -23.70
CA ILE A 162 2.79 -4.22 -23.54
C ILE A 162 2.34 -5.18 -24.65
N LYS A 163 1.72 -6.30 -24.24
CA LYS A 163 0.97 -7.20 -25.12
C LYS A 163 -0.48 -7.15 -24.71
N PHE A 164 -1.38 -7.36 -25.67
CA PHE A 164 -2.80 -7.49 -25.35
C PHE A 164 -2.98 -8.69 -24.40
N PRO A 165 -3.80 -8.55 -23.33
CA PRO A 165 -4.10 -9.68 -22.45
C PRO A 165 -4.78 -10.80 -23.22
N ASP A 166 -4.28 -12.02 -23.10
CA ASP A 166 -5.02 -13.23 -23.51
C ASP A 166 -6.10 -13.47 -22.44
N ILE A 167 -7.36 -13.27 -22.82
CA ILE A 167 -8.53 -13.44 -21.96
C ILE A 167 -9.25 -14.74 -22.37
#